data_e42e1cefbc0c3d98dd0593a86fc56794
#
_entry.id   e42e1cefbc0c3d98dd0593a86fc56794
#
_cell.length_a   1.000
_cell.length_b   1.000
_cell.length_c   1.000
_cell.angle_alpha   90.00
_cell.angle_beta   90.00
_cell.angle_gamma   90.00
#
_symmetry.space_group_name_H-M   'P 1'
#
loop_
_entity.id
_entity.type
_entity.pdbx_description
1 polymer ?
#
loop_
_entity_poly.entity_id
_entity_poly.type
_entity_poly.pdbx_seq_one_letter_code
_entity_poly.pdbx_strand_id
1 'polypeptide(L)'
;MKAFLCKEFGPVDSHQVEEIDDPIAGPGQVVVDIKATGISFPDVLIVQGLYQFKPPFPFSPGSEISGVVSSIGEGVTMHKEGDRVMGSIGSGGLREKGVYLEQQLMPLPETMDFNTAAGFPLNYGTTYHAFKQRGELKAGQSVLVLGAGGGLGITAIHIAKAMGAKVIAAASSQEKIDLCKKEGADEGIIYEREMDRDLQKKFSDQIKEVTGGGVDMIYDLVGGDYACLLYTSDAADEEDSVDLGGRRI
;
A
#
# COMPACT_ATOMS: atom_id res chain seq x y z
N MET A 1 0.25 28.27 -9.38
CA MET A 1 1.04 27.10 -8.98
C MET A 1 1.08 26.05 -10.08
N LYS A 2 2.08 25.17 -10.07
CA LYS A 2 2.18 24.06 -11.02
C LYS A 2 1.42 22.83 -10.52
N ALA A 3 0.75 22.14 -11.43
CA ALA A 3 0.05 20.87 -11.16
C ALA A 3 0.17 19.94 -12.37
N PHE A 4 0.37 18.66 -12.14
CA PHE A 4 0.22 17.64 -13.16
C PHE A 4 -1.27 17.32 -13.29
N LEU A 5 -1.86 17.55 -14.48
CA LEU A 5 -3.30 17.51 -14.68
C LEU A 5 -3.74 16.42 -15.66
N CYS A 6 -4.77 15.69 -15.23
CA CYS A 6 -5.55 14.80 -16.07
C CYS A 6 -6.86 15.48 -16.45
N LYS A 7 -7.08 15.69 -17.74
CA LYS A 7 -8.32 16.29 -18.29
C LYS A 7 -9.25 15.24 -18.90
N GLU A 8 -8.71 14.07 -19.18
CA GLU A 8 -9.40 12.87 -19.66
C GLU A 8 -8.63 11.64 -19.20
N PHE A 9 -9.21 10.46 -19.28
CA PHE A 9 -8.47 9.22 -19.04
C PHE A 9 -7.57 8.88 -20.22
N GLY A 10 -6.34 8.45 -19.95
CA GLY A 10 -5.38 8.10 -21.00
C GLY A 10 -4.06 7.56 -20.44
N PRO A 11 -3.12 7.22 -21.32
CA PRO A 11 -1.78 6.83 -20.91
C PRO A 11 -1.09 7.97 -20.14
N VAL A 12 -0.17 7.61 -19.22
CA VAL A 12 0.49 8.58 -18.33
C VAL A 12 1.17 9.72 -19.10
N ASP A 13 1.73 9.45 -20.26
CA ASP A 13 2.43 10.41 -21.12
C ASP A 13 1.50 11.36 -21.89
N SER A 14 0.18 11.12 -21.87
CA SER A 14 -0.80 12.05 -22.44
C SER A 14 -1.14 13.25 -21.55
N HIS A 15 -0.69 13.21 -20.29
CA HIS A 15 -0.95 14.24 -19.30
C HIS A 15 0.29 15.14 -19.11
N GLN A 16 0.09 16.35 -18.63
CA GLN A 16 1.17 17.32 -18.53
C GLN A 16 1.06 18.22 -17.30
N VAL A 17 2.16 18.87 -16.98
CA VAL A 17 2.21 19.90 -15.94
C VAL A 17 1.69 21.20 -16.52
N GLU A 18 0.75 21.81 -15.82
CA GLU A 18 0.15 23.10 -16.18
C GLU A 18 0.22 24.09 -15.01
N GLU A 19 0.10 25.38 -15.33
CA GLU A 19 -0.08 26.41 -14.33
C GLU A 19 -1.56 26.63 -14.06
N ILE A 20 -1.93 26.60 -12.78
CA ILE A 20 -3.30 26.83 -12.29
C ILE A 20 -3.26 27.82 -11.12
N ASP A 21 -4.41 28.38 -10.76
CA ASP A 21 -4.52 29.26 -9.60
C ASP A 21 -4.18 28.53 -8.30
N ASP A 22 -3.65 29.27 -7.35
CA ASP A 22 -3.42 28.76 -5.99
C ASP A 22 -4.76 28.45 -5.32
N PRO A 23 -4.90 27.32 -4.60
CA PRO A 23 -6.14 26.97 -3.93
C PRO A 23 -6.35 27.84 -2.67
N ILE A 24 -7.62 28.06 -2.34
CA ILE A 24 -8.05 28.76 -1.13
C ILE A 24 -8.79 27.78 -0.23
N ALA A 25 -8.46 27.78 1.08
CA ALA A 25 -9.14 26.93 2.05
C ALA A 25 -10.58 27.41 2.27
N GLY A 26 -11.56 26.53 2.06
CA GLY A 26 -12.94 26.70 2.51
C GLY A 26 -13.14 26.27 3.97
N PRO A 27 -14.37 26.33 4.51
CA PRO A 27 -14.67 25.90 5.87
C PRO A 27 -14.24 24.44 6.12
N GLY A 28 -13.55 24.19 7.23
CA GLY A 28 -13.01 22.87 7.60
C GLY A 28 -11.86 22.36 6.73
N GLN A 29 -11.33 23.21 5.86
CA GLN A 29 -10.24 22.84 4.95
C GLN A 29 -8.94 23.54 5.30
N VAL A 30 -7.83 22.92 4.91
CA VAL A 30 -6.48 23.49 5.02
C VAL A 30 -5.80 23.45 3.65
N VAL A 31 -4.98 24.45 3.36
CA VAL A 31 -4.06 24.43 2.22
C VAL A 31 -2.71 23.91 2.72
N VAL A 32 -2.16 22.96 1.99
CA VAL A 32 -0.84 22.39 2.27
C VAL A 32 0.11 22.73 1.15
N ASP A 33 1.25 23.33 1.48
CA ASP A 33 2.43 23.40 0.59
C ASP A 33 3.05 22.00 0.56
N ILE A 34 2.85 21.28 -0.56
CA ILE A 34 3.29 19.90 -0.70
C ILE A 34 4.80 19.86 -0.86
N LYS A 35 5.47 19.06 -0.04
CA LYS A 35 6.92 18.85 -0.07
C LYS A 35 7.31 17.54 -0.71
N ALA A 36 6.45 16.52 -0.59
CA ALA A 36 6.61 15.24 -1.26
C ALA A 36 5.24 14.60 -1.52
N THR A 37 5.17 13.82 -2.59
CA THR A 37 4.00 13.03 -2.98
C THR A 37 4.43 11.59 -3.20
N GLY A 38 3.77 10.66 -2.52
CA GLY A 38 3.91 9.23 -2.78
C GLY A 38 3.17 8.86 -4.06
N ILE A 39 3.85 8.12 -4.94
CA ILE A 39 3.26 7.55 -6.15
C ILE A 39 3.13 6.04 -5.95
N SER A 40 1.93 5.53 -6.16
CA SER A 40 1.60 4.13 -5.99
C SER A 40 0.96 3.55 -7.25
N PHE A 41 0.83 2.23 -7.31
CA PHE A 41 0.22 1.57 -8.48
C PHE A 41 -1.22 2.04 -8.76
N PRO A 42 -2.09 2.30 -7.77
CA PRO A 42 -3.38 2.93 -8.00
C PRO A 42 -3.33 4.25 -8.77
N ASP A 43 -2.34 5.11 -8.56
CA ASP A 43 -2.24 6.40 -9.27
C ASP A 43 -2.11 6.19 -10.78
N VAL A 44 -1.33 5.18 -11.20
CA VAL A 44 -1.17 4.80 -12.61
C VAL A 44 -2.49 4.29 -13.20
N LEU A 45 -3.27 3.52 -12.44
CA LEU A 45 -4.57 3.02 -12.88
C LEU A 45 -5.64 4.11 -12.91
N ILE A 46 -5.60 5.05 -11.96
CA ILE A 46 -6.55 6.17 -11.88
C ILE A 46 -6.46 7.03 -13.13
N VAL A 47 -5.28 7.43 -13.56
CA VAL A 47 -5.10 8.28 -14.75
C VAL A 47 -5.54 7.60 -16.03
N GLN A 48 -5.52 6.27 -16.09
CA GLN A 48 -6.00 5.45 -17.21
C GLN A 48 -7.49 5.09 -17.12
N GLY A 49 -8.18 5.49 -16.04
CA GLY A 49 -9.59 5.13 -15.80
C GLY A 49 -9.82 3.66 -15.46
N LEU A 50 -8.78 2.91 -15.13
CA LEU A 50 -8.80 1.48 -14.82
C LEU A 50 -9.01 1.17 -13.32
N TYR A 51 -9.04 2.20 -12.48
CA TYR A 51 -9.28 2.04 -11.05
C TYR A 51 -10.75 2.29 -10.71
N GLN A 52 -11.21 1.70 -9.60
CA GLN A 52 -12.60 1.85 -9.14
C GLN A 52 -12.96 3.29 -8.72
N PHE A 53 -12.00 4.04 -8.17
CA PHE A 53 -12.17 5.46 -7.86
C PHE A 53 -11.79 6.30 -9.09
N LYS A 54 -12.71 7.18 -9.50
CA LYS A 54 -12.57 8.05 -10.66
C LYS A 54 -12.82 9.49 -10.24
N PRO A 55 -11.77 10.30 -9.99
CA PRO A 55 -11.92 11.70 -9.66
C PRO A 55 -12.60 12.46 -10.79
N PRO A 56 -13.37 13.54 -10.50
CA PRO A 56 -13.91 14.42 -11.54
C PRO A 56 -12.78 15.19 -12.24
N PHE A 57 -12.94 15.40 -13.55
CA PHE A 57 -11.99 16.18 -14.34
C PHE A 57 -12.18 17.70 -14.17
N PRO A 58 -11.10 18.51 -14.27
CA PRO A 58 -9.70 18.06 -14.28
C PRO A 58 -9.23 17.68 -12.86
N PHE A 59 -8.38 16.68 -12.75
CA PHE A 59 -7.79 16.30 -11.47
C PHE A 59 -6.27 16.16 -11.55
N SER A 60 -5.60 16.26 -10.40
CA SER A 60 -4.20 15.90 -10.23
C SER A 60 -4.13 14.53 -9.56
N PRO A 61 -3.36 13.57 -10.06
CA PRO A 61 -3.13 12.30 -9.35
C PRO A 61 -2.23 12.50 -8.14
N GLY A 62 -1.80 11.40 -7.52
CA GLY A 62 -1.05 11.40 -6.26
C GLY A 62 -1.98 11.28 -5.07
N SER A 63 -2.03 10.09 -4.49
CA SER A 63 -2.97 9.72 -3.42
C SER A 63 -2.42 9.92 -2.01
N GLU A 64 -1.13 10.20 -1.89
CA GLU A 64 -0.45 10.44 -0.61
C GLU A 64 0.42 11.67 -0.68
N ILE A 65 0.41 12.46 0.39
CA ILE A 65 1.24 13.67 0.48
C ILE A 65 1.91 13.81 1.84
N SER A 66 2.94 14.64 1.84
CA SER A 66 3.46 15.30 3.03
C SER A 66 3.80 16.75 2.71
N GLY A 67 3.67 17.63 3.69
CA GLY A 67 3.91 19.05 3.48
C GLY A 67 3.72 19.88 4.73
N VAL A 68 3.55 21.17 4.51
CA VAL A 68 3.36 22.17 5.58
C VAL A 68 2.05 22.90 5.32
N VAL A 69 1.25 23.04 6.36
CA VAL A 69 0.00 23.83 6.30
C VAL A 69 0.36 25.29 6.07
N SER A 70 -0.12 25.86 4.95
CA SER A 70 0.16 27.26 4.58
C SER A 70 -1.02 28.21 4.83
N SER A 71 -2.25 27.70 4.90
CA SER A 71 -3.41 28.46 5.35
C SER A 71 -4.50 27.52 5.84
N ILE A 72 -5.40 28.04 6.69
CA ILE A 72 -6.54 27.32 7.24
C ILE A 72 -7.85 28.07 6.96
N GLY A 73 -8.91 27.31 6.72
CA GLY A 73 -10.27 27.83 6.56
C GLY A 73 -11.02 27.98 7.89
N GLU A 74 -12.20 28.54 7.82
CA GLU A 74 -13.08 28.70 9.00
C GLU A 74 -13.41 27.35 9.63
N GLY A 75 -13.39 27.28 10.97
CA GLY A 75 -13.77 26.10 11.74
C GLY A 75 -12.70 25.01 11.83
N VAL A 76 -11.51 25.18 11.23
CA VAL A 76 -10.38 24.26 11.41
C VAL A 76 -9.88 24.32 12.85
N THR A 77 -9.73 23.15 13.47
CA THR A 77 -9.31 23.00 14.87
C THR A 77 -8.15 22.03 15.08
N MET A 78 -7.93 21.12 14.14
CA MET A 78 -6.91 20.06 14.26
C MET A 78 -5.52 20.52 13.84
N HIS A 79 -5.43 21.56 13.00
CA HIS A 79 -4.18 22.04 12.42
C HIS A 79 -4.08 23.56 12.48
N LYS A 80 -2.87 24.07 12.43
CA LYS A 80 -2.54 25.49 12.29
C LYS A 80 -1.49 25.71 11.20
N GLU A 81 -1.36 26.94 10.75
CA GLU A 81 -0.29 27.34 9.82
C GLU A 81 1.09 26.99 10.38
N GLY A 82 1.93 26.44 9.52
CA GLY A 82 3.27 25.95 9.88
C GLY A 82 3.31 24.49 10.33
N ASP A 83 2.18 23.84 10.61
CA ASP A 83 2.17 22.43 10.99
C ASP A 83 2.67 21.54 9.85
N ARG A 84 3.53 20.61 10.20
CA ARG A 84 3.98 19.54 9.30
C ARG A 84 2.94 18.43 9.29
N VAL A 85 2.50 18.04 8.12
CA VAL A 85 1.42 17.07 7.94
C VAL A 85 1.73 16.02 6.88
N MET A 86 1.08 14.88 6.99
CA MET A 86 1.02 13.83 5.97
C MET A 86 -0.41 13.31 5.86
N GLY A 87 -0.78 12.72 4.72
CA GLY A 87 -2.12 12.16 4.58
C GLY A 87 -2.31 11.30 3.34
N SER A 88 -3.27 10.39 3.42
CA SER A 88 -3.82 9.67 2.27
C SER A 88 -5.07 10.41 1.81
N ILE A 89 -4.99 11.04 0.66
CA ILE A 89 -5.94 12.05 0.17
C ILE A 89 -6.78 11.57 -1.03
N GLY A 90 -6.48 10.38 -1.54
CA GLY A 90 -7.14 9.78 -2.70
C GLY A 90 -6.68 10.32 -4.06
N SER A 91 -6.56 11.63 -4.22
CA SER A 91 -6.00 12.30 -5.42
C SER A 91 -5.66 13.74 -5.08
N GLY A 92 -4.87 14.39 -5.93
CA GLY A 92 -4.56 15.81 -5.75
C GLY A 92 -3.17 16.08 -5.17
N GLY A 93 -2.28 15.09 -5.14
CA GLY A 93 -0.94 15.24 -4.58
C GLY A 93 0.11 15.75 -5.56
N LEU A 94 -0.01 15.50 -6.86
CA LEU A 94 0.99 15.93 -7.85
C LEU A 94 0.81 17.41 -8.25
N ARG A 95 0.88 18.30 -7.27
CA ARG A 95 0.83 19.76 -7.41
C ARG A 95 1.61 20.44 -6.28
N GLU A 96 1.94 21.71 -6.46
CA GLU A 96 2.72 22.44 -5.46
C GLU A 96 1.95 22.72 -4.17
N LYS A 97 0.63 22.98 -4.28
CA LYS A 97 -0.28 23.19 -3.14
C LYS A 97 -1.57 22.43 -3.34
N GLY A 98 -2.10 21.88 -2.24
CA GLY A 98 -3.39 21.17 -2.23
C GLY A 98 -4.32 21.66 -1.13
N VAL A 99 -5.63 21.59 -1.36
CA VAL A 99 -6.64 21.84 -0.35
C VAL A 99 -7.31 20.54 0.07
N TYR A 100 -7.39 20.33 1.39
CA TYR A 100 -7.84 19.07 1.98
C TYR A 100 -8.71 19.35 3.20
N LEU A 101 -9.62 18.43 3.51
CA LEU A 101 -10.31 18.44 4.80
C LEU A 101 -9.30 18.16 5.91
N GLU A 102 -9.40 18.87 7.03
CA GLU A 102 -8.46 18.70 8.16
C GLU A 102 -8.34 17.26 8.64
N GLN A 103 -9.44 16.46 8.56
CA GLN A 103 -9.48 15.07 9.01
C GLN A 103 -8.72 14.11 8.08
N GLN A 104 -8.37 14.51 6.86
CA GLN A 104 -7.57 13.70 5.92
C GLN A 104 -6.08 13.75 6.24
N LEU A 105 -5.68 14.66 7.12
CA LEU A 105 -4.30 14.92 7.44
C LEU A 105 -3.96 14.47 8.86
N MET A 106 -2.75 13.96 9.01
CA MET A 106 -2.16 13.55 10.29
C MET A 106 -0.94 14.41 10.58
N PRO A 107 -0.67 14.75 11.86
CA PRO A 107 0.57 15.40 12.23
C PRO A 107 1.78 14.56 11.81
N LEU A 108 2.77 15.20 11.20
CA LEU A 108 4.05 14.59 10.84
C LEU A 108 5.08 14.82 11.95
N PRO A 109 5.62 13.75 12.58
CA PRO A 109 6.66 13.87 13.58
C PRO A 109 7.90 14.63 13.07
N GLU A 110 8.55 15.40 13.94
CA GLU A 110 9.76 16.15 13.57
C GLU A 110 10.92 15.27 13.12
N THR A 111 10.97 14.04 13.63
CA THR A 111 12.01 13.04 13.30
C THR A 111 11.81 12.36 11.95
N MET A 112 10.64 12.52 11.30
CA MET A 112 10.35 11.92 10.01
C MET A 112 10.48 12.97 8.90
N ASP A 113 11.23 12.68 7.86
CA ASP A 113 11.34 13.55 6.69
C ASP A 113 10.10 13.45 5.78
N PHE A 114 9.92 14.46 4.90
CA PHE A 114 8.75 14.52 4.03
C PHE A 114 8.69 13.38 3.01
N ASN A 115 9.83 12.92 2.49
CA ASN A 115 9.84 11.84 1.50
C ASN A 115 9.36 10.52 2.12
N THR A 116 9.88 10.19 3.29
CA THR A 116 9.42 9.02 4.07
C THR A 116 7.93 9.15 4.40
N ALA A 117 7.51 10.32 4.85
CA ALA A 117 6.12 10.58 5.24
C ALA A 117 5.14 10.45 4.08
N ALA A 118 5.52 10.88 2.87
CA ALA A 118 4.65 10.81 1.69
C ALA A 118 4.36 9.38 1.22
N GLY A 119 5.17 8.38 1.57
CA GLY A 119 4.94 6.98 1.22
C GLY A 119 4.41 6.13 2.39
N PHE A 120 4.11 6.76 3.53
CA PHE A 120 3.77 6.06 4.76
C PHE A 120 2.26 5.72 4.91
N PRO A 121 1.31 6.67 4.74
CA PRO A 121 -0.08 6.46 5.13
C PRO A 121 -0.76 5.32 4.39
N LEU A 122 -0.61 5.23 3.08
CA LEU A 122 -1.29 4.22 2.27
C LEU A 122 -0.73 2.82 2.55
N ASN A 123 0.58 2.65 2.45
CA ASN A 123 1.20 1.34 2.55
C ASN A 123 1.09 0.78 3.98
N TYR A 124 1.47 1.55 5.01
CA TYR A 124 1.38 1.11 6.39
C TYR A 124 -0.06 1.04 6.88
N GLY A 125 -0.92 1.99 6.50
CA GLY A 125 -2.34 1.97 6.84
C GLY A 125 -3.07 0.76 6.27
N THR A 126 -2.87 0.46 4.98
CA THR A 126 -3.46 -0.71 4.32
C THR A 126 -3.01 -2.01 4.98
N THR A 127 -1.71 -2.16 5.19
CA THR A 127 -1.16 -3.39 5.78
C THR A 127 -1.58 -3.54 7.25
N TYR A 128 -1.57 -2.44 8.03
CA TYR A 128 -2.03 -2.48 9.42
C TYR A 128 -3.51 -2.86 9.51
N HIS A 129 -4.36 -2.29 8.64
CA HIS A 129 -5.77 -2.67 8.53
C HIS A 129 -5.91 -4.16 8.23
N ALA A 130 -5.16 -4.66 7.24
CA ALA A 130 -5.18 -6.07 6.86
C ALA A 130 -4.80 -6.97 8.04
N PHE A 131 -3.67 -6.73 8.69
CA PHE A 131 -3.16 -7.61 9.73
C PHE A 131 -3.88 -7.48 11.07
N LYS A 132 -4.19 -6.24 11.50
CA LYS A 132 -4.78 -6.00 12.82
C LYS A 132 -6.28 -6.16 12.84
N GLN A 133 -6.98 -5.63 11.83
CA GLN A 133 -8.44 -5.53 11.86
C GLN A 133 -9.13 -6.64 11.08
N ARG A 134 -8.50 -7.18 10.02
CA ARG A 134 -9.09 -8.22 9.18
C ARG A 134 -8.53 -9.61 9.52
N GLY A 135 -7.22 -9.76 9.56
CA GLY A 135 -6.53 -11.01 9.80
C GLY A 135 -6.34 -11.36 11.27
N GLU A 136 -6.43 -10.35 12.14
CA GLU A 136 -6.21 -10.51 13.59
C GLU A 136 -4.88 -11.19 13.92
N LEU A 137 -3.82 -10.83 13.19
CA LEU A 137 -2.48 -11.41 13.37
C LEU A 137 -2.02 -11.27 14.82
N LYS A 138 -1.51 -12.34 15.41
CA LYS A 138 -1.06 -12.41 16.79
C LYS A 138 0.43 -12.72 16.86
N ALA A 139 1.06 -12.32 17.95
CA ALA A 139 2.44 -12.69 18.24
C ALA A 139 2.62 -14.22 18.26
N GLY A 140 3.71 -14.68 17.67
CA GLY A 140 4.03 -16.10 17.53
C GLY A 140 3.42 -16.79 16.31
N GLN A 141 2.47 -16.18 15.63
CA GLN A 141 1.94 -16.68 14.36
C GLN A 141 2.90 -16.44 13.21
N SER A 142 2.69 -17.18 12.12
CA SER A 142 3.45 -17.09 10.88
C SER A 142 2.63 -16.43 9.78
N VAL A 143 3.28 -15.60 8.95
CA VAL A 143 2.64 -14.98 7.78
C VAL A 143 3.49 -15.16 6.53
N LEU A 144 2.88 -15.67 5.47
CA LEU A 144 3.45 -15.70 4.13
C LEU A 144 3.04 -14.43 3.39
N VAL A 145 4.02 -13.67 2.91
CA VAL A 145 3.80 -12.46 2.12
C VAL A 145 4.17 -12.74 0.67
N LEU A 146 3.17 -12.78 -0.22
CA LEU A 146 3.38 -12.87 -1.67
C LEU A 146 3.61 -11.49 -2.26
N GLY A 147 4.58 -11.35 -3.17
CA GLY A 147 4.98 -10.04 -3.68
C GLY A 147 5.77 -9.21 -2.66
N ALA A 148 6.47 -9.88 -1.76
CA ALA A 148 7.14 -9.28 -0.59
C ALA A 148 8.16 -8.18 -0.91
N GLY A 149 8.76 -8.18 -2.11
CA GLY A 149 9.73 -7.15 -2.53
C GLY A 149 9.12 -5.84 -3.04
N GLY A 150 7.80 -5.69 -3.01
CA GLY A 150 7.10 -4.44 -3.34
C GLY A 150 6.84 -3.55 -2.11
N GLY A 151 6.32 -2.34 -2.32
CA GLY A 151 6.06 -1.39 -1.24
C GLY A 151 5.16 -1.95 -0.12
N LEU A 152 4.01 -2.52 -0.46
CA LEU A 152 3.12 -3.19 0.50
C LEU A 152 3.77 -4.44 1.11
N GLY A 153 4.60 -5.18 0.35
CA GLY A 153 5.29 -6.35 0.85
C GLY A 153 6.34 -6.01 1.92
N ILE A 154 7.14 -4.97 1.70
CA ILE A 154 8.11 -4.49 2.69
C ILE A 154 7.40 -3.98 3.95
N THR A 155 6.32 -3.21 3.80
CA THR A 155 5.54 -2.75 4.96
C THR A 155 4.88 -3.92 5.70
N ALA A 156 4.49 -4.98 5.00
CA ALA A 156 3.97 -6.20 5.61
C ALA A 156 5.04 -6.88 6.50
N ILE A 157 6.28 -6.96 6.03
CA ILE A 157 7.39 -7.47 6.83
C ILE A 157 7.54 -6.63 8.11
N HIS A 158 7.63 -5.31 7.98
CA HIS A 158 7.81 -4.42 9.13
C HIS A 158 6.69 -4.55 10.16
N ILE A 159 5.42 -4.50 9.72
CA ILE A 159 4.27 -4.59 10.63
C ILE A 159 4.17 -5.97 11.27
N ALA A 160 4.31 -7.04 10.50
CA ALA A 160 4.26 -8.40 11.06
C ALA A 160 5.36 -8.64 12.10
N LYS A 161 6.58 -8.19 11.82
CA LYS A 161 7.68 -8.25 12.79
C LYS A 161 7.40 -7.43 14.04
N ALA A 162 6.87 -6.22 13.90
CA ALA A 162 6.47 -5.40 15.04
C ALA A 162 5.35 -6.02 15.87
N MET A 163 4.47 -6.83 15.24
CA MET A 163 3.42 -7.60 15.92
C MET A 163 3.93 -8.92 16.53
N GLY A 164 5.22 -9.25 16.35
CA GLY A 164 5.84 -10.46 16.90
C GLY A 164 5.58 -11.73 16.09
N ALA A 165 5.22 -11.61 14.82
CA ALA A 165 5.00 -12.74 13.93
C ALA A 165 6.30 -13.24 13.26
N LYS A 166 6.31 -14.50 12.82
CA LYS A 166 7.30 -15.05 11.90
C LYS A 166 6.91 -14.70 10.47
N VAL A 167 7.84 -14.14 9.67
CA VAL A 167 7.58 -13.68 8.31
C VAL A 167 8.32 -14.53 7.30
N ILE A 168 7.56 -15.11 6.36
CA ILE A 168 8.06 -15.80 5.19
C ILE A 168 7.82 -14.89 3.98
N ALA A 169 8.88 -14.38 3.39
CA ALA A 169 8.80 -13.52 2.21
C ALA A 169 8.85 -14.35 0.92
N ALA A 170 7.88 -14.16 0.03
CA ALA A 170 7.93 -14.76 -1.29
C ALA A 170 8.05 -13.67 -2.37
N ALA A 171 9.06 -13.79 -3.23
CA ALA A 171 9.35 -12.82 -4.28
C ALA A 171 9.90 -13.48 -5.55
N SER A 172 9.95 -12.73 -6.67
CA SER A 172 10.30 -13.25 -7.98
C SER A 172 11.80 -13.24 -8.31
N SER A 173 12.67 -12.84 -7.37
CA SER A 173 14.12 -12.85 -7.57
C SER A 173 14.88 -12.93 -6.26
N GLN A 174 16.13 -13.43 -6.32
CA GLN A 174 17.02 -13.48 -5.16
C GLN A 174 17.30 -12.08 -4.59
N GLU A 175 17.52 -11.08 -5.43
CA GLU A 175 17.75 -9.69 -5.00
C GLU A 175 16.60 -9.17 -4.11
N LYS A 176 15.35 -9.47 -4.48
CA LYS A 176 14.18 -9.10 -3.69
C LYS A 176 14.09 -9.87 -2.38
N ILE A 177 14.45 -11.15 -2.37
CA ILE A 177 14.53 -11.93 -1.14
C ILE A 177 15.61 -11.38 -0.21
N ASP A 178 16.77 -11.01 -0.74
CA ASP A 178 17.85 -10.42 0.06
C ASP A 178 17.41 -9.09 0.67
N LEU A 179 16.68 -8.26 -0.08
CA LEU A 179 16.04 -7.05 0.45
C LEU A 179 15.04 -7.40 1.56
N CYS A 180 14.13 -8.35 1.33
CA CYS A 180 13.15 -8.75 2.34
C CYS A 180 13.80 -9.25 3.64
N LYS A 181 14.87 -10.02 3.54
CA LYS A 181 15.64 -10.49 4.70
C LYS A 181 16.32 -9.34 5.43
N LYS A 182 16.89 -8.38 4.70
CA LYS A 182 17.46 -7.16 5.27
C LYS A 182 16.41 -6.36 6.05
N GLU A 183 15.18 -6.31 5.54
CA GLU A 183 14.04 -5.62 6.16
C GLU A 183 13.35 -6.44 7.26
N GLY A 184 13.86 -7.64 7.58
CA GLY A 184 13.46 -8.41 8.76
C GLY A 184 12.66 -9.69 8.49
N ALA A 185 12.49 -10.11 7.24
CA ALA A 185 11.87 -11.41 6.96
C ALA A 185 12.74 -12.56 7.51
N ASP A 186 12.11 -13.51 8.16
CA ASP A 186 12.81 -14.67 8.77
C ASP A 186 13.24 -15.67 7.69
N GLU A 187 12.39 -15.89 6.70
CA GLU A 187 12.64 -16.84 5.60
C GLU A 187 12.30 -16.20 4.23
N GLY A 188 12.82 -16.79 3.16
CA GLY A 188 12.55 -16.33 1.81
C GLY A 188 12.35 -17.47 0.83
N ILE A 189 11.38 -17.33 -0.06
CA ILE A 189 11.06 -18.29 -1.12
C ILE A 189 11.03 -17.54 -2.46
N ILE A 190 11.71 -18.08 -3.47
CA ILE A 190 11.64 -17.54 -4.83
C ILE A 190 10.54 -18.28 -5.59
N TYR A 191 9.66 -17.52 -6.24
CA TYR A 191 8.66 -18.07 -7.14
C TYR A 191 8.85 -17.57 -8.57
N GLU A 192 8.45 -18.40 -9.53
CA GLU A 192 8.46 -18.04 -10.95
C GLU A 192 7.27 -17.13 -11.29
N ARG A 193 7.45 -16.24 -12.27
CA ARG A 193 6.38 -15.31 -12.69
C ARG A 193 5.22 -15.98 -13.39
N GLU A 194 5.48 -17.04 -14.11
CA GLU A 194 4.48 -17.86 -14.79
C GLU A 194 4.37 -19.18 -14.03
N MET A 195 3.15 -19.54 -13.65
CA MET A 195 2.87 -20.71 -12.82
C MET A 195 2.08 -21.75 -13.62
N ASP A 196 2.75 -22.82 -14.05
CA ASP A 196 2.07 -24.05 -14.43
C ASP A 196 1.81 -24.95 -13.20
N ARG A 197 1.14 -26.06 -13.38
CA ARG A 197 0.79 -27.00 -12.29
C ARG A 197 2.00 -27.58 -11.56
N ASP A 198 3.11 -27.81 -12.27
CA ASP A 198 4.31 -28.39 -11.68
C ASP A 198 5.06 -27.35 -10.82
N LEU A 199 5.15 -26.12 -11.32
CA LEU A 199 5.70 -24.99 -10.56
C LEU A 199 4.85 -24.65 -9.34
N GLN A 200 3.53 -24.76 -9.50
CA GLN A 200 2.59 -24.60 -8.40
C GLN A 200 2.86 -25.61 -7.29
N LYS A 201 2.95 -26.89 -7.63
CA LYS A 201 3.25 -27.95 -6.67
C LYS A 201 4.59 -27.71 -5.98
N LYS A 202 5.63 -27.40 -6.76
CA LYS A 202 6.96 -27.08 -6.24
C LYS A 202 6.95 -25.94 -5.25
N PHE A 203 6.21 -24.88 -5.54
CA PHE A 203 6.07 -23.71 -4.65
C PHE A 203 5.33 -24.08 -3.34
N SER A 204 4.25 -24.87 -3.44
CA SER A 204 3.56 -25.40 -2.26
C SER A 204 4.47 -26.27 -1.39
N ASP A 205 5.27 -27.16 -2.00
CA ASP A 205 6.22 -28.00 -1.29
C ASP A 205 7.30 -27.16 -0.60
N GLN A 206 7.82 -26.10 -1.25
CA GLN A 206 8.75 -25.15 -0.64
C GLN A 206 8.15 -24.43 0.56
N ILE A 207 6.88 -23.99 0.47
CA ILE A 207 6.18 -23.38 1.61
C ILE A 207 6.13 -24.38 2.77
N LYS A 208 5.69 -25.63 2.53
CA LYS A 208 5.60 -26.66 3.56
C LYS A 208 6.96 -26.99 4.19
N GLU A 209 8.03 -27.04 3.39
CA GLU A 209 9.39 -27.28 3.89
C GLU A 209 9.84 -26.14 4.83
N VAL A 210 9.67 -24.89 4.43
CA VAL A 210 10.11 -23.71 5.19
C VAL A 210 9.26 -23.48 6.45
N THR A 211 7.98 -23.85 6.41
CA THR A 211 7.02 -23.57 7.49
C THR A 211 6.78 -24.77 8.41
N GLY A 212 7.15 -25.98 7.99
CA GLY A 212 6.87 -27.21 8.72
C GLY A 212 5.44 -27.70 8.58
N GLY A 213 4.70 -27.24 7.56
CA GLY A 213 3.35 -27.73 7.26
C GLY A 213 2.33 -26.69 6.82
N GLY A 214 2.56 -25.41 7.09
CA GLY A 214 1.66 -24.35 6.68
C GLY A 214 1.96 -23.02 7.36
N VAL A 215 1.12 -22.01 7.13
CA VAL A 215 1.20 -20.69 7.76
C VAL A 215 -0.15 -20.28 8.33
N ASP A 216 -0.14 -19.48 9.40
CA ASP A 216 -1.37 -19.01 10.03
C ASP A 216 -2.09 -17.94 9.19
N MET A 217 -1.33 -17.23 8.35
CA MET A 217 -1.87 -16.15 7.51
C MET A 217 -1.12 -16.06 6.19
N ILE A 218 -1.85 -15.71 5.14
CA ILE A 218 -1.29 -15.39 3.83
C ILE A 218 -1.71 -13.97 3.46
N TYR A 219 -0.72 -13.13 3.15
CA TYR A 219 -0.93 -11.79 2.61
C TYR A 219 -0.58 -11.80 1.13
N ASP A 220 -1.63 -11.90 0.29
CA ASP A 220 -1.49 -12.05 -1.15
C ASP A 220 -1.60 -10.69 -1.85
N LEU A 221 -0.48 -10.19 -2.37
CA LEU A 221 -0.37 -8.95 -3.13
C LEU A 221 -0.23 -9.20 -4.65
N VAL A 222 -0.28 -10.46 -5.08
CA VAL A 222 -0.07 -10.86 -6.47
C VAL A 222 -1.36 -11.31 -7.12
N GLY A 223 -2.13 -12.16 -6.46
CA GLY A 223 -3.37 -12.72 -6.98
C GLY A 223 -3.17 -13.74 -8.11
N GLY A 224 -4.23 -13.96 -8.91
CA GLY A 224 -4.18 -14.87 -10.07
C GLY A 224 -3.90 -16.31 -9.68
N ASP A 225 -3.04 -16.98 -10.46
CA ASP A 225 -2.74 -18.42 -10.30
C ASP A 225 -2.09 -18.75 -8.95
N TYR A 226 -1.45 -17.79 -8.30
CA TYR A 226 -0.90 -17.95 -6.96
C TYR A 226 -1.98 -18.11 -5.89
N ALA A 227 -3.10 -17.41 -6.04
CA ALA A 227 -4.23 -17.53 -5.12
C ALA A 227 -4.83 -18.95 -5.17
N CYS A 228 -4.93 -19.57 -6.36
CA CYS A 228 -5.47 -20.91 -6.52
C CYS A 228 -4.69 -21.97 -5.76
N LEU A 229 -3.35 -21.83 -5.70
CA LEU A 229 -2.45 -22.72 -4.95
C LEU A 229 -2.73 -22.76 -3.45
N LEU A 230 -3.09 -21.60 -2.91
CA LEU A 230 -3.30 -21.43 -1.48
C LEU A 230 -4.62 -22.06 -1.04
N TYR A 231 -5.60 -22.15 -1.96
CA TYR A 231 -6.87 -22.84 -1.72
C TYR A 231 -6.80 -24.35 -1.91
N THR A 232 -5.93 -24.84 -2.80
CA THR A 232 -5.85 -26.28 -3.09
C THR A 232 -4.97 -27.07 -2.13
N SER A 233 -4.03 -26.43 -1.45
CA SER A 233 -3.20 -27.11 -0.43
C SER A 233 -3.96 -27.38 0.88
N ASP A 234 -5.02 -26.59 1.15
CA ASP A 234 -5.87 -26.75 2.33
C ASP A 234 -7.05 -27.69 2.06
N ALA A 235 -7.50 -27.76 0.79
CA ALA A 235 -8.64 -28.57 0.39
C ALA A 235 -8.28 -30.04 0.10
N ALA A 236 -7.01 -30.40 0.02
CA ALA A 236 -6.58 -31.77 -0.28
C ALA A 236 -6.63 -32.72 0.93
N ASP A 237 -6.73 -32.19 2.14
CA ASP A 237 -6.81 -32.98 3.38
C ASP A 237 -8.25 -33.12 3.94
N GLU A 238 -9.24 -32.45 3.32
CA GLU A 238 -10.66 -32.58 3.72
C GLU A 238 -11.52 -33.08 2.55
N GLU A 239 -11.77 -34.36 2.52
CA GLU A 239 -12.60 -35.05 1.52
C GLU A 239 -14.10 -34.71 1.63
N ASP A 240 -14.57 -33.90 2.60
CA ASP A 240 -16.03 -33.77 2.85
C ASP A 240 -16.55 -32.43 3.37
N SER A 241 -15.86 -31.31 3.26
CA SER A 241 -16.55 -30.02 3.47
C SER A 241 -15.80 -28.84 2.85
N VAL A 242 -16.49 -28.13 1.97
CA VAL A 242 -16.09 -26.80 1.53
C VAL A 242 -16.33 -25.85 2.70
N ASP A 243 -15.41 -25.81 3.65
CA ASP A 243 -15.37 -24.72 4.62
C ASP A 243 -14.61 -23.54 4.02
N LEU A 244 -15.36 -22.45 3.75
CA LEU A 244 -14.82 -21.18 3.28
C LEU A 244 -14.02 -20.42 4.38
N GLY A 245 -13.43 -21.14 5.33
CA GLY A 245 -12.81 -20.62 6.53
C GLY A 245 -11.38 -20.09 6.38
N GLY A 246 -10.74 -20.22 5.25
CA GLY A 246 -9.46 -19.56 4.98
C GLY A 246 -9.65 -18.05 4.83
N ARG A 247 -9.23 -17.25 5.81
CA ARG A 247 -9.33 -15.78 5.73
C ARG A 247 -8.33 -15.24 4.73
N ARG A 248 -8.81 -14.95 3.52
CA ARG A 248 -8.10 -14.12 2.54
C ARG A 248 -8.26 -12.65 2.92
N ILE A 249 -7.15 -11.94 3.03
CA ILE A 249 -7.13 -10.49 3.19
C ILE A 249 -6.43 -9.87 1.99
#